data_f1df9b8db3d91c164a214f68bf81b62b
#
_entry.id   f1df9b8db3d91c164a214f68bf81b62b
#
_cell.length_a   1.000
_cell.length_b   1.000
_cell.length_c   1.000
_cell.angle_alpha   90.00
_cell.angle_beta   90.00
_cell.angle_gamma   90.00
#
_symmetry.space_group_name_H-M   'P 1'
#
loop_
_entity.id
_entity.type
_entity.pdbx_description
1 polymer ?
#
loop_
_entity_poly.entity_id
_entity_poly.type
_entity_poly.pdbx_seq_one_letter_code
_entity_poly.pdbx_strand_id
1 'polypeptide(L)'
;VFLAAFATVTAGTTGCGQGSSGPDDGATSARPPTAQSPSAAPSPGAPSSGAPTTQAPQRFAAEVKKVTAADLKSSWRKGCPVGPSGLRMIEMTYWGMDGRPHAGGQLVVNAKAADDLVKVFRKLYDQRYPIRKMEPVDRYGSDDWKSIEADNTSAFNCRNATGGSNWSQHAYGLAVDINPCENPYVTSSGYVDHKDCVKFRDRKRRDPGVIHAGDKTVKAFASIGWGWGGEWSGTKDYQHFSSTGR
;
A
#
# COMPACT_ATOMS: atom_id res chain seq x y z
N VAL A 1 32.38 -16.20 -33.35
CA VAL A 1 32.32 -15.74 -34.75
C VAL A 1 30.87 -15.82 -35.19
N PHE A 2 30.11 -14.77 -35.15
CA PHE A 2 29.06 -14.45 -36.13
C PHE A 2 28.67 -12.98 -36.01
N LEU A 3 28.58 -12.41 -37.16
CA LEU A 3 28.58 -11.00 -37.56
C LEU A 3 27.29 -10.24 -37.17
N ALA A 4 27.50 -8.95 -37.07
CA ALA A 4 26.50 -7.88 -36.99
C ALA A 4 25.63 -7.76 -38.25
N ALA A 5 24.41 -7.26 -38.08
CA ALA A 5 23.69 -6.55 -39.12
C ALA A 5 23.01 -5.31 -38.54
N PHE A 6 23.54 -4.15 -38.94
CA PHE A 6 22.91 -2.84 -38.82
C PHE A 6 21.83 -2.68 -39.86
N ALA A 7 20.67 -2.14 -39.48
CA ALA A 7 19.73 -1.57 -40.44
C ALA A 7 19.37 -0.14 -39.98
N THR A 8 19.91 0.81 -40.72
CA THR A 8 19.53 2.22 -40.74
C THR A 8 18.25 2.41 -41.55
N VAL A 9 17.28 3.18 -41.07
CA VAL A 9 16.24 3.79 -41.89
C VAL A 9 16.14 5.27 -41.55
N THR A 10 16.17 6.02 -42.62
CA THR A 10 16.31 7.46 -42.82
C THR A 10 15.03 8.25 -42.48
N ALA A 11 15.29 9.52 -42.20
CA ALA A 11 14.37 10.62 -41.97
C ALA A 11 13.47 10.95 -43.19
N GLY A 12 12.27 11.42 -42.89
CA GLY A 12 11.39 12.09 -43.84
C GLY A 12 10.78 13.32 -43.17
N THR A 13 11.19 14.48 -43.67
CA THR A 13 10.73 15.85 -43.36
C THR A 13 9.55 16.27 -44.23
N THR A 14 8.93 17.39 -43.81
CA THR A 14 8.00 18.31 -44.49
C THR A 14 6.52 18.07 -44.22
N GLY A 15 5.71 19.07 -43.89
CA GLY A 15 5.68 20.47 -44.31
C GLY A 15 4.69 21.32 -43.51
N CYS A 16 4.93 22.59 -43.68
CA CYS A 16 4.24 23.76 -43.16
C CYS A 16 2.79 23.94 -43.63
N GLY A 17 1.97 24.60 -42.82
CA GLY A 17 0.71 25.20 -43.22
C GLY A 17 0.34 26.34 -42.27
N GLN A 18 0.61 27.59 -42.72
CA GLN A 18 0.20 28.86 -42.12
C GLN A 18 -1.18 29.26 -42.62
N GLY A 19 -1.88 30.06 -41.82
CA GLY A 19 -3.03 30.85 -42.24
C GLY A 19 -3.83 31.29 -41.02
N SER A 20 -3.66 32.43 -40.52
CA SER A 20 -3.92 33.80 -40.86
C SER A 20 -5.30 34.30 -40.42
N SER A 21 -5.21 35.26 -39.48
CA SER A 21 -5.94 36.55 -39.31
C SER A 21 -7.44 36.59 -39.08
N GLY A 22 -7.77 37.30 -38.00
CA GLY A 22 -8.99 37.92 -37.53
C GLY A 22 -9.57 38.99 -38.50
N PRO A 23 -10.26 40.10 -38.12
CA PRO A 23 -10.72 40.54 -36.80
C PRO A 23 -12.21 41.08 -36.81
N ASP A 24 -12.59 41.64 -35.67
CA ASP A 24 -13.44 42.83 -35.43
C ASP A 24 -14.96 42.81 -35.44
N ASP A 25 -15.42 43.60 -34.51
CA ASP A 25 -16.55 44.51 -34.33
C ASP A 25 -17.81 43.89 -33.70
N GLY A 26 -18.38 44.41 -32.66
CA GLY A 26 -18.53 45.76 -32.21
C GLY A 26 -19.89 45.92 -31.58
N ALA A 27 -19.95 46.71 -30.56
CA ALA A 27 -21.07 47.56 -30.18
C ALA A 27 -22.21 47.02 -29.27
N THR A 28 -22.15 47.47 -28.07
CA THR A 28 -23.01 48.48 -27.40
C THR A 28 -24.42 48.10 -26.96
N SER A 29 -24.57 48.31 -25.65
CA SER A 29 -25.60 49.10 -24.95
C SER A 29 -27.00 48.52 -24.78
N ALA A 30 -27.37 48.33 -23.52
CA ALA A 30 -28.43 49.08 -22.83
C ALA A 30 -28.86 48.41 -21.52
N ARG A 31 -28.71 49.14 -20.43
CA ARG A 31 -29.45 49.06 -19.15
C ARG A 31 -30.53 50.17 -19.24
N PRO A 32 -31.59 50.25 -18.41
CA PRO A 32 -32.19 49.52 -17.30
C PRO A 32 -33.73 49.35 -17.44
N PRO A 33 -34.59 49.23 -16.44
CA PRO A 33 -34.51 49.71 -15.05
C PRO A 33 -34.99 48.73 -13.93
N THR A 34 -34.66 49.10 -12.73
CA THR A 34 -35.12 48.71 -11.40
C THR A 34 -36.63 48.53 -11.20
N ALA A 35 -37.00 47.48 -10.47
CA ALA A 35 -38.21 47.50 -9.65
C ALA A 35 -37.90 46.92 -8.27
N GLN A 36 -38.25 47.65 -7.25
CA GLN A 36 -38.03 47.39 -5.81
C GLN A 36 -39.16 46.51 -5.24
N SER A 37 -38.74 45.57 -4.35
CA SER A 37 -39.37 45.18 -3.06
C SER A 37 -40.75 44.50 -3.05
N PRO A 38 -41.07 43.64 -2.08
CA PRO A 38 -40.79 43.91 -0.64
C PRO A 38 -40.14 42.77 0.16
N SER A 39 -39.52 43.23 1.22
CA SER A 39 -39.03 42.52 2.42
C SER A 39 -39.97 41.45 2.94
N ALA A 40 -39.47 40.21 3.07
CA ALA A 40 -40.00 39.21 3.98
C ALA A 40 -39.00 38.96 5.09
N ALA A 41 -39.45 39.03 6.30
CA ALA A 41 -38.67 38.89 7.51
C ALA A 41 -38.01 37.52 7.66
N PRO A 42 -36.82 37.42 8.27
CA PRO A 42 -36.19 36.13 8.53
C PRO A 42 -36.85 35.45 9.72
N SER A 43 -37.33 34.20 9.50
CA SER A 43 -37.63 33.28 10.60
C SER A 43 -36.33 32.91 11.31
N PRO A 44 -36.33 32.81 12.63
CA PRO A 44 -35.15 32.40 13.39
C PRO A 44 -34.95 30.88 13.16
N GLY A 45 -33.98 30.54 12.31
CA GLY A 45 -33.48 29.19 12.17
C GLY A 45 -32.79 28.74 13.46
N ALA A 46 -33.27 27.67 14.06
CA ALA A 46 -32.67 27.06 15.22
C ALA A 46 -31.18 26.72 14.94
N PRO A 47 -30.27 26.93 15.85
CA PRO A 47 -28.90 26.54 15.71
C PRO A 47 -28.83 24.99 15.78
N SER A 48 -28.54 24.35 14.67
CA SER A 48 -28.11 22.96 14.68
C SER A 48 -26.73 22.88 15.34
N SER A 49 -26.74 22.72 16.66
CA SER A 49 -25.55 22.37 17.43
C SER A 49 -25.17 20.92 17.13
N GLY A 50 -24.54 20.69 16.01
CA GLY A 50 -23.74 19.50 15.79
C GLY A 50 -22.51 19.58 16.69
N ALA A 51 -22.66 19.18 17.97
CA ALA A 51 -21.48 18.96 18.83
C ALA A 51 -20.55 17.97 18.12
N PRO A 52 -19.23 18.23 18.05
CA PRO A 52 -18.30 17.24 17.56
C PRO A 52 -18.39 16.05 18.49
N THR A 53 -18.90 14.93 17.98
CA THR A 53 -18.87 13.66 18.68
C THR A 53 -17.39 13.31 18.84
N THR A 54 -16.85 13.54 20.01
CA THR A 54 -15.52 13.09 20.40
C THR A 54 -15.59 11.57 20.46
N GLN A 55 -15.40 10.90 19.34
CA GLN A 55 -15.22 9.45 19.35
C GLN A 55 -14.04 9.17 20.29
N ALA A 56 -14.31 8.35 21.33
CA ALA A 56 -13.26 7.85 22.21
C ALA A 56 -12.15 7.23 21.33
N PRO A 57 -10.87 7.43 21.67
CA PRO A 57 -9.78 6.93 20.87
C PRO A 57 -9.98 5.42 20.65
N GLN A 58 -10.07 5.04 19.40
CA GLN A 58 -10.31 3.65 19.02
C GLN A 58 -9.16 2.80 19.58
N ARG A 59 -9.49 1.80 20.39
CA ARG A 59 -8.50 0.88 20.98
C ARG A 59 -8.09 -0.16 19.94
N PHE A 60 -6.91 -0.73 20.11
CA PHE A 60 -6.53 -1.92 19.33
C PHE A 60 -7.53 -3.03 19.54
N ALA A 61 -8.08 -3.53 18.44
CA ALA A 61 -8.91 -4.72 18.38
C ALA A 61 -8.35 -5.64 17.30
N ALA A 62 -8.39 -6.94 17.53
CA ALA A 62 -8.02 -7.95 16.55
C ALA A 62 -8.91 -9.19 16.72
N GLU A 63 -9.30 -9.77 15.60
CA GLU A 63 -10.07 -11.01 15.53
C GLU A 63 -9.37 -11.96 14.56
N VAL A 64 -9.22 -13.24 14.98
CA VAL A 64 -8.62 -14.30 14.16
C VAL A 64 -9.72 -15.21 13.65
N LYS A 65 -9.91 -15.22 12.32
CA LYS A 65 -10.98 -15.94 11.63
C LYS A 65 -10.43 -17.10 10.80
N LYS A 66 -11.18 -18.19 10.67
CA LYS A 66 -10.92 -19.20 9.66
C LYS A 66 -11.14 -18.62 8.27
N VAL A 67 -10.39 -19.11 7.29
CA VAL A 67 -10.56 -18.77 5.87
C VAL A 67 -10.93 -20.00 5.07
N THR A 68 -11.63 -19.78 3.97
CA THR A 68 -12.02 -20.80 2.99
C THR A 68 -11.26 -20.60 1.67
N ALA A 69 -11.34 -21.55 0.76
CA ALA A 69 -10.80 -21.37 -0.58
C ALA A 69 -11.49 -20.24 -1.37
N ALA A 70 -12.75 -19.93 -1.03
CA ALA A 70 -13.48 -18.82 -1.65
C ALA A 70 -12.94 -17.45 -1.22
N ASP A 71 -12.48 -17.32 0.03
CA ASP A 71 -11.84 -16.10 0.54
C ASP A 71 -10.48 -15.87 -0.11
N LEU A 72 -9.82 -16.93 -0.59
CA LEU A 72 -8.47 -16.95 -1.14
C LEU A 72 -8.48 -17.31 -2.64
N LYS A 73 -9.52 -16.93 -3.35
CA LYS A 73 -9.78 -17.35 -4.74
C LYS A 73 -8.69 -17.01 -5.75
N SER A 74 -7.89 -15.98 -5.46
CA SER A 74 -6.79 -15.52 -6.28
C SER A 74 -5.43 -15.89 -5.70
N SER A 75 -5.28 -15.78 -4.36
CA SER A 75 -3.99 -16.00 -3.68
C SER A 75 -3.67 -17.45 -3.39
N TRP A 76 -4.67 -18.34 -3.43
CA TRP A 76 -4.49 -19.77 -3.18
C TRP A 76 -4.92 -20.64 -4.36
N ARG A 77 -4.21 -21.72 -4.60
CA ARG A 77 -4.54 -22.78 -5.57
C ARG A 77 -4.09 -24.15 -5.07
N LYS A 78 -4.63 -25.21 -5.68
CA LYS A 78 -4.12 -26.58 -5.43
C LYS A 78 -2.62 -26.63 -5.74
N GLY A 79 -1.85 -27.24 -4.85
CA GLY A 79 -0.38 -27.32 -4.94
C GLY A 79 0.36 -26.27 -4.13
N CYS A 80 -0.35 -25.29 -3.52
CA CYS A 80 0.27 -24.40 -2.53
C CYS A 80 0.75 -25.20 -1.31
N PRO A 81 1.85 -24.77 -0.65
CA PRO A 81 2.44 -25.51 0.47
C PRO A 81 1.55 -25.56 1.71
N VAL A 82 0.59 -24.62 1.81
CA VAL A 82 -0.39 -24.56 2.89
C VAL A 82 -1.79 -24.46 2.31
N GLY A 83 -2.70 -25.31 2.79
CA GLY A 83 -4.12 -25.24 2.43
C GLY A 83 -4.89 -24.20 3.27
N PRO A 84 -6.13 -23.82 2.86
CA PRO A 84 -6.92 -22.83 3.57
C PRO A 84 -7.15 -23.16 5.06
N SER A 85 -7.30 -24.45 5.41
CA SER A 85 -7.44 -24.89 6.82
C SER A 85 -6.25 -24.54 7.71
N GLY A 86 -5.04 -24.42 7.12
CA GLY A 86 -3.80 -24.03 7.76
C GLY A 86 -3.58 -22.50 7.81
N LEU A 87 -4.53 -21.72 7.30
CA LEU A 87 -4.44 -20.26 7.25
C LEU A 87 -5.51 -19.61 8.14
N ARG A 88 -5.28 -18.36 8.52
CA ARG A 88 -6.20 -17.50 9.25
C ARG A 88 -6.22 -16.10 8.66
N MET A 89 -7.39 -15.47 8.67
CA MET A 89 -7.53 -14.03 8.50
C MET A 89 -7.40 -13.38 9.88
N ILE A 90 -6.49 -12.43 10.02
CA ILE A 90 -6.48 -11.51 11.15
C ILE A 90 -7.15 -10.23 10.66
N GLU A 91 -8.26 -9.85 11.28
CA GLU A 91 -8.88 -8.54 11.08
C GLU A 91 -8.54 -7.67 12.27
N MET A 92 -8.01 -6.46 12.05
CA MET A 92 -7.51 -5.65 13.16
C MET A 92 -7.59 -4.15 12.89
N THR A 93 -7.49 -3.39 13.98
CA THR A 93 -7.26 -1.93 13.90
C THR A 93 -5.78 -1.63 13.71
N TYR A 94 -5.47 -0.58 12.94
CA TYR A 94 -4.11 -0.09 12.71
C TYR A 94 -4.09 1.44 12.64
N TRP A 95 -2.92 2.06 12.78
CA TRP A 95 -2.73 3.49 12.54
C TRP A 95 -2.50 3.75 11.07
N GLY A 96 -3.28 4.68 10.50
CA GLY A 96 -3.10 5.12 9.12
C GLY A 96 -1.99 6.16 8.97
N MET A 97 -1.57 6.41 7.72
CA MET A 97 -0.62 7.48 7.39
C MET A 97 -1.18 8.89 7.71
N ASP A 98 -2.48 9.00 7.89
CA ASP A 98 -3.18 10.22 8.33
C ASP A 98 -3.09 10.47 9.85
N GLY A 99 -2.38 9.60 10.58
CA GLY A 99 -2.22 9.67 12.04
C GLY A 99 -3.48 9.32 12.82
N ARG A 100 -4.43 8.59 12.20
CA ARG A 100 -5.68 8.14 12.81
C ARG A 100 -5.76 6.62 12.86
N PRO A 101 -6.49 6.05 13.85
CA PRO A 101 -6.78 4.63 13.85
C PRO A 101 -7.82 4.28 12.79
N HIS A 102 -7.58 3.18 12.08
CA HIS A 102 -8.46 2.58 11.08
C HIS A 102 -8.88 1.20 11.54
N ALA A 103 -10.14 0.85 11.31
CA ALA A 103 -10.65 -0.52 11.50
C ALA A 103 -10.53 -1.33 10.20
N GLY A 104 -10.61 -2.66 10.35
CA GLY A 104 -10.78 -3.56 9.21
C GLY A 104 -9.52 -3.81 8.38
N GLY A 105 -8.33 -3.55 8.92
CA GLY A 105 -7.10 -4.05 8.30
C GLY A 105 -7.09 -5.58 8.34
N GLN A 106 -6.72 -6.23 7.23
CA GLN A 106 -6.82 -7.68 7.06
C GLN A 106 -5.50 -8.28 6.58
N LEU A 107 -5.03 -9.33 7.27
CA LEU A 107 -3.89 -10.13 6.86
C LEU A 107 -4.26 -11.62 6.87
N VAL A 108 -3.95 -12.32 5.80
CA VAL A 108 -4.02 -13.78 5.76
C VAL A 108 -2.64 -14.33 6.13
N VAL A 109 -2.59 -15.15 7.18
CA VAL A 109 -1.34 -15.67 7.74
C VAL A 109 -1.45 -17.15 8.08
N ASN A 110 -0.33 -17.83 8.32
CA ASN A 110 -0.34 -19.19 8.83
C ASN A 110 -1.02 -19.25 10.20
N ALA A 111 -1.85 -20.27 10.40
CA ALA A 111 -2.57 -20.45 11.66
C ALA A 111 -1.64 -20.52 12.89
N LYS A 112 -0.42 -21.06 12.71
CA LYS A 112 0.57 -21.16 13.78
C LYS A 112 1.19 -19.82 14.17
N ALA A 113 1.15 -18.82 13.28
CA ALA A 113 1.74 -17.50 13.50
C ALA A 113 0.70 -16.44 13.89
N ALA A 114 -0.59 -16.74 13.77
CA ALA A 114 -1.66 -15.75 13.89
C ALA A 114 -1.64 -15.00 15.24
N ASP A 115 -1.57 -15.72 16.36
CA ASP A 115 -1.60 -15.13 17.71
C ASP A 115 -0.35 -14.29 17.99
N ASP A 116 0.82 -14.71 17.51
CA ASP A 116 2.05 -13.97 17.68
C ASP A 116 2.06 -12.71 16.81
N LEU A 117 1.52 -12.78 15.58
CA LEU A 117 1.36 -11.60 14.73
C LEU A 117 0.35 -10.60 15.33
N VAL A 118 -0.73 -11.06 15.96
CA VAL A 118 -1.63 -10.16 16.73
C VAL A 118 -0.85 -9.39 17.80
N LYS A 119 0.09 -10.04 18.52
CA LYS A 119 0.95 -9.36 19.52
C LYS A 119 1.89 -8.33 18.87
N VAL A 120 2.45 -8.68 17.70
CA VAL A 120 3.29 -7.75 16.93
C VAL A 120 2.48 -6.52 16.52
N PHE A 121 1.34 -6.71 15.86
CA PHE A 121 0.53 -5.59 15.37
C PHE A 121 -0.06 -4.75 16.52
N ARG A 122 -0.32 -5.34 17.69
CA ARG A 122 -0.62 -4.56 18.90
C ARG A 122 0.54 -3.63 19.28
N LYS A 123 1.79 -4.13 19.26
CA LYS A 123 2.97 -3.29 19.53
C LYS A 123 3.10 -2.16 18.49
N LEU A 124 2.85 -2.45 17.21
CA LEU A 124 2.86 -1.42 16.16
C LEU A 124 1.76 -0.37 16.40
N TYR A 125 0.57 -0.81 16.79
CA TYR A 125 -0.53 0.07 17.13
C TYR A 125 -0.21 0.98 18.33
N ASP A 126 0.32 0.41 19.43
CA ASP A 126 0.69 1.15 20.64
C ASP A 126 1.80 2.19 20.36
N GLN A 127 2.66 1.91 19.37
CA GLN A 127 3.70 2.83 18.89
C GLN A 127 3.18 3.86 17.90
N ARG A 128 1.92 3.78 17.50
CA ARG A 128 1.30 4.56 16.41
C ARG A 128 2.08 4.43 15.10
N TYR A 129 2.63 3.23 14.83
CA TYR A 129 3.34 2.98 13.58
C TYR A 129 2.35 3.07 12.42
N PRO A 130 2.57 3.97 11.43
CA PRO A 130 1.61 4.21 10.38
C PRO A 130 1.70 3.14 9.30
N ILE A 131 0.54 2.63 8.90
CA ILE A 131 0.38 1.68 7.80
C ILE A 131 -0.52 2.32 6.76
N ARG A 132 -0.10 2.27 5.47
CA ARG A 132 -0.84 2.89 4.38
C ARG A 132 -2.13 2.15 4.09
N LYS A 133 -2.02 0.84 3.95
CA LYS A 133 -3.11 -0.06 3.61
C LYS A 133 -2.80 -1.45 4.15
N MET A 134 -3.83 -2.24 4.45
CA MET A 134 -3.68 -3.60 4.94
C MET A 134 -4.84 -4.46 4.44
N GLU A 135 -4.63 -5.16 3.33
CA GLU A 135 -5.64 -5.97 2.65
C GLU A 135 -5.05 -7.29 2.14
N PRO A 136 -5.85 -8.38 2.04
CA PRO A 136 -5.42 -9.59 1.37
C PRO A 136 -5.06 -9.31 -0.09
N VAL A 137 -4.02 -9.99 -0.61
CA VAL A 137 -3.60 -9.83 -2.02
C VAL A 137 -4.66 -10.26 -3.02
N ASP A 138 -5.69 -10.97 -2.58
CA ASP A 138 -6.89 -11.30 -3.36
C ASP A 138 -7.61 -10.07 -3.91
N ARG A 139 -7.54 -8.92 -3.21
CA ARG A 139 -8.05 -7.62 -3.69
C ARG A 139 -7.36 -7.16 -4.97
N TYR A 140 -6.15 -7.63 -5.21
CA TYR A 140 -5.31 -7.32 -6.36
C TYR A 140 -5.22 -8.48 -7.36
N GLY A 141 -6.06 -9.51 -7.22
CA GLY A 141 -6.01 -10.71 -8.05
C GLY A 141 -4.76 -11.55 -7.83
N SER A 142 -4.14 -11.48 -6.64
CA SER A 142 -2.84 -12.11 -6.31
C SER A 142 -1.65 -11.56 -7.12
N ASP A 143 -1.85 -10.42 -7.78
CA ASP A 143 -0.82 -9.70 -8.51
C ASP A 143 0.03 -8.91 -7.50
N ASP A 144 1.25 -9.39 -7.29
CA ASP A 144 2.20 -8.82 -6.33
C ASP A 144 2.59 -7.39 -6.71
N TRP A 145 2.77 -7.13 -8.02
CA TRP A 145 3.07 -5.80 -8.53
C TRP A 145 1.99 -4.78 -8.15
N LYS A 146 0.73 -5.11 -8.42
CA LYS A 146 -0.41 -4.23 -8.09
C LYS A 146 -0.57 -4.01 -6.59
N SER A 147 -0.30 -5.05 -5.78
CA SER A 147 -0.34 -4.94 -4.32
C SER A 147 0.73 -3.98 -3.81
N ILE A 148 1.96 -4.08 -4.32
CA ILE A 148 3.07 -3.17 -3.99
C ILE A 148 2.79 -1.75 -4.49
N GLU A 149 2.29 -1.60 -5.72
CA GLU A 149 1.93 -0.29 -6.31
C GLU A 149 0.86 0.43 -5.48
N ALA A 150 -0.06 -0.32 -4.85
CA ALA A 150 -1.06 0.21 -3.93
C ALA A 150 -0.51 0.48 -2.52
N ASP A 151 0.78 0.26 -2.28
CA ASP A 151 1.45 0.35 -0.98
C ASP A 151 0.73 -0.48 0.09
N ASN A 152 0.38 -1.71 -0.27
CA ASN A 152 -0.42 -2.60 0.55
C ASN A 152 0.44 -3.49 1.44
N THR A 153 0.31 -3.33 2.75
CA THR A 153 0.82 -4.29 3.75
C THR A 153 0.08 -5.61 3.57
N SER A 154 0.81 -6.68 3.29
CA SER A 154 0.24 -7.99 2.96
C SER A 154 1.04 -9.15 3.54
N ALA A 155 0.47 -10.36 3.51
CA ALA A 155 1.12 -11.55 4.04
C ALA A 155 1.03 -12.74 3.09
N PHE A 156 -0.02 -13.58 3.14
CA PHE A 156 -0.13 -14.77 2.32
C PHE A 156 -0.30 -14.44 0.83
N ASN A 157 0.56 -15.04 0.01
CA ASN A 157 0.46 -15.08 -1.44
C ASN A 157 1.15 -16.36 -1.94
N CYS A 158 0.41 -17.27 -2.58
CA CYS A 158 0.95 -18.55 -3.06
C CYS A 158 1.75 -18.37 -4.34
N ARG A 159 2.96 -17.86 -4.21
CA ARG A 159 3.91 -17.63 -5.29
C ARG A 159 5.32 -18.12 -4.94
N ASN A 160 6.15 -18.25 -5.95
CA ASN A 160 7.57 -18.50 -5.76
C ASN A 160 8.26 -17.23 -5.22
N ALA A 161 9.42 -17.43 -4.61
CA ALA A 161 10.31 -16.33 -4.27
C ALA A 161 10.79 -15.61 -5.55
N THR A 162 10.99 -14.31 -5.44
CA THR A 162 11.45 -13.46 -6.55
C THR A 162 12.77 -13.99 -7.12
N GLY A 163 12.80 -14.25 -8.42
CA GLY A 163 13.99 -14.77 -9.10
C GLY A 163 14.31 -16.24 -8.85
N GLY A 164 13.41 -17.00 -8.19
CA GLY A 164 13.62 -18.40 -7.86
C GLY A 164 12.44 -19.32 -8.20
N SER A 165 12.67 -20.64 -8.11
CA SER A 165 11.65 -21.68 -8.28
C SER A 165 11.09 -22.21 -6.95
N ASN A 166 11.72 -21.86 -5.82
CA ASN A 166 11.26 -22.27 -4.50
C ASN A 166 10.08 -21.40 -4.04
N TRP A 167 9.21 -21.97 -3.21
CA TRP A 167 8.14 -21.23 -2.59
C TRP A 167 8.65 -20.08 -1.72
N SER A 168 8.05 -18.90 -1.88
CA SER A 168 8.25 -17.78 -0.97
C SER A 168 7.71 -18.10 0.43
N GLN A 169 8.24 -17.44 1.47
CA GLN A 169 7.66 -17.51 2.82
C GLN A 169 6.22 -16.98 2.86
N HIS A 170 5.86 -16.09 1.94
CA HIS A 170 4.47 -15.68 1.72
C HIS A 170 3.56 -16.85 1.33
N ALA A 171 4.06 -17.83 0.55
CA ALA A 171 3.27 -19.00 0.18
C ALA A 171 2.96 -19.91 1.38
N TYR A 172 3.73 -19.82 2.45
CA TYR A 172 3.47 -20.50 3.72
C TYR A 172 2.64 -19.66 4.69
N GLY A 173 2.36 -18.40 4.39
CA GLY A 173 1.75 -17.43 5.31
C GLY A 173 2.66 -17.10 6.50
N LEU A 174 3.97 -17.22 6.32
CA LEU A 174 5.03 -17.01 7.32
C LEU A 174 5.92 -15.81 6.98
N ALA A 175 5.41 -14.89 6.18
CA ALA A 175 6.01 -13.59 5.90
C ALA A 175 4.95 -12.50 5.90
N VAL A 176 5.38 -11.27 6.20
CA VAL A 176 4.60 -10.03 6.13
C VAL A 176 5.45 -8.97 5.48
N ASP A 177 4.91 -8.31 4.47
CA ASP A 177 5.48 -7.11 3.87
C ASP A 177 4.74 -5.88 4.39
N ILE A 178 5.47 -4.88 4.90
CA ILE A 178 4.90 -3.68 5.53
C ILE A 178 5.27 -2.44 4.71
N ASN A 179 4.25 -1.66 4.29
CA ASN A 179 4.41 -0.40 3.56
C ASN A 179 5.47 -0.56 2.45
N PRO A 180 5.19 -1.36 1.42
CA PRO A 180 6.21 -1.74 0.44
C PRO A 180 6.82 -0.57 -0.33
N CYS A 181 6.11 0.56 -0.41
CA CYS A 181 6.65 1.75 -1.03
C CYS A 181 7.66 2.46 -0.12
N GLU A 182 7.33 2.71 1.15
CA GLU A 182 8.27 3.28 2.13
C GLU A 182 9.44 2.31 2.45
N ASN A 183 9.25 1.03 2.17
CA ASN A 183 10.22 -0.02 2.48
C ASN A 183 10.48 -0.92 1.26
N PRO A 184 11.04 -0.38 0.16
CA PRO A 184 11.10 -1.10 -1.09
C PRO A 184 12.07 -2.29 -1.06
N TYR A 185 11.80 -3.25 -1.95
CA TYR A 185 12.81 -4.21 -2.39
C TYR A 185 13.87 -3.47 -3.19
N VAL A 186 15.14 -3.61 -2.81
CA VAL A 186 16.28 -2.97 -3.46
C VAL A 186 17.27 -4.04 -3.89
N THR A 187 17.48 -4.19 -5.19
CA THR A 187 18.47 -5.14 -5.72
C THR A 187 19.89 -4.80 -5.25
N SER A 188 20.82 -5.73 -5.39
CA SER A 188 22.24 -5.50 -5.09
C SER A 188 22.87 -4.38 -5.93
N SER A 189 22.30 -4.08 -7.11
CA SER A 189 22.69 -2.94 -7.93
C SER A 189 22.06 -1.60 -7.50
N GLY A 190 21.19 -1.62 -6.49
CA GLY A 190 20.47 -0.45 -6.01
C GLY A 190 19.22 -0.10 -6.82
N TYR A 191 18.74 -0.99 -7.69
CA TYR A 191 17.51 -0.79 -8.46
C TYR A 191 16.27 -1.03 -7.60
N VAL A 192 15.25 -0.20 -7.79
CA VAL A 192 13.90 -0.31 -7.21
C VAL A 192 12.90 -0.28 -8.36
N ASP A 193 12.03 -1.26 -8.40
CA ASP A 193 11.15 -1.51 -9.54
C ASP A 193 10.01 -0.46 -9.65
N HIS A 194 9.40 -0.12 -8.51
CA HIS A 194 8.31 0.85 -8.43
C HIS A 194 8.86 2.29 -8.39
N LYS A 195 8.66 3.05 -9.48
CA LYS A 195 9.24 4.39 -9.69
C LYS A 195 8.95 5.39 -8.57
N ASP A 196 7.74 5.36 -8.01
CA ASP A 196 7.31 6.30 -6.97
C ASP A 196 7.94 5.98 -5.60
N CYS A 197 8.49 4.77 -5.46
CA CYS A 197 9.14 4.25 -4.26
C CYS A 197 10.67 4.42 -4.29
N VAL A 198 11.25 4.78 -5.43
CA VAL A 198 12.72 4.92 -5.63
C VAL A 198 13.36 5.85 -4.60
N LYS A 199 12.68 6.92 -4.19
CA LYS A 199 13.17 7.87 -3.18
C LYS A 199 13.48 7.21 -1.83
N PHE A 200 12.75 6.13 -1.50
CA PHE A 200 12.91 5.40 -0.24
C PHE A 200 14.07 4.40 -0.25
N ARG A 201 14.79 4.25 -1.37
CA ARG A 201 16.10 3.61 -1.39
C ARG A 201 17.11 4.33 -0.48
N ASP A 202 16.97 5.66 -0.34
CA ASP A 202 17.73 6.43 0.65
C ASP A 202 17.20 6.17 2.06
N ARG A 203 17.86 5.27 2.79
CA ARG A 203 17.49 4.90 4.16
C ARG A 203 17.89 5.92 5.23
N LYS A 204 18.39 7.11 4.86
CA LYS A 204 18.53 8.25 5.77
C LYS A 204 17.20 8.98 5.97
N ARG A 205 16.24 8.77 5.11
CA ARG A 205 14.88 9.33 5.21
C ARG A 205 14.21 8.90 6.51
N ARG A 206 13.39 9.83 7.05
CA ARG A 206 12.63 9.65 8.31
C ARG A 206 11.13 9.85 8.08
N ASP A 207 10.67 9.60 6.86
CA ASP A 207 9.24 9.70 6.53
C ASP A 207 8.44 8.69 7.36
N PRO A 208 7.17 8.98 7.65
CA PRO A 208 6.27 8.04 8.32
C PRO A 208 6.25 6.68 7.59
N GLY A 209 6.33 5.59 8.35
CA GLY A 209 6.27 4.23 7.78
C GLY A 209 7.61 3.65 7.31
N VAL A 210 8.70 4.44 7.25
CA VAL A 210 10.04 3.93 6.92
C VAL A 210 10.61 3.13 8.08
N ILE A 211 11.08 1.92 7.82
CA ILE A 211 11.66 0.99 8.80
C ILE A 211 13.19 1.09 8.77
N HIS A 212 13.83 1.13 9.93
CA HIS A 212 15.29 1.16 10.07
C HIS A 212 15.78 0.01 10.95
N ALA A 213 17.05 -0.34 10.77
CA ALA A 213 17.69 -1.34 11.60
C ALA A 213 17.61 -0.96 13.09
N GLY A 214 17.18 -1.94 13.91
CA GLY A 214 17.08 -1.79 15.36
C GLY A 214 15.95 -0.91 15.87
N ASP A 215 15.04 -0.43 15.00
CA ASP A 215 13.87 0.33 15.44
C ASP A 215 12.82 -0.56 16.14
N LYS A 216 11.76 0.07 16.63
CA LYS A 216 10.71 -0.63 17.38
C LYS A 216 9.93 -1.63 16.53
N THR A 217 9.80 -1.38 15.22
CA THR A 217 9.12 -2.28 14.28
C THR A 217 9.92 -3.56 14.10
N VAL A 218 11.24 -3.46 13.84
CA VAL A 218 12.15 -4.62 13.76
C VAL A 218 12.13 -5.41 15.06
N LYS A 219 12.22 -4.73 16.22
CA LYS A 219 12.16 -5.38 17.53
C LYS A 219 10.83 -6.07 17.81
N ALA A 220 9.72 -5.54 17.29
CA ALA A 220 8.41 -6.17 17.45
C ALA A 220 8.38 -7.54 16.75
N PHE A 221 8.85 -7.64 15.49
CA PHE A 221 8.95 -8.90 14.76
C PHE A 221 10.02 -9.84 15.36
N ALA A 222 11.18 -9.31 15.76
CA ALA A 222 12.22 -10.10 16.42
C ALA A 222 11.72 -10.74 17.71
N SER A 223 10.76 -10.13 18.43
CA SER A 223 10.19 -10.69 19.66
C SER A 223 9.39 -11.98 19.47
N ILE A 224 9.06 -12.33 18.24
CA ILE A 224 8.43 -13.61 17.85
C ILE A 224 9.38 -14.48 17.02
N GLY A 225 10.67 -14.15 16.98
CA GLY A 225 11.69 -14.89 16.24
C GLY A 225 11.75 -14.62 14.74
N TRP A 226 11.06 -13.59 14.25
CA TRP A 226 11.09 -13.25 12.82
C TRP A 226 12.23 -12.30 12.49
N GLY A 227 12.91 -12.58 11.36
CA GLY A 227 13.98 -11.73 10.85
C GLY A 227 13.47 -10.73 9.81
N TRP A 228 14.29 -9.72 9.54
CA TRP A 228 13.99 -8.60 8.65
C TRP A 228 14.86 -8.62 7.39
N GLY A 229 14.27 -8.46 6.20
CA GLY A 229 14.96 -8.44 4.92
C GLY A 229 15.90 -7.23 4.72
N GLY A 230 15.75 -6.18 5.52
CA GLY A 230 16.70 -5.06 5.56
C GLY A 230 18.10 -5.44 6.07
N GLU A 231 18.24 -6.58 6.75
CA GLU A 231 19.52 -7.10 7.25
C GLU A 231 20.22 -8.05 6.26
N TRP A 232 19.57 -8.42 5.13
CA TRP A 232 20.20 -9.31 4.15
C TRP A 232 21.47 -8.71 3.54
N SER A 233 22.39 -9.58 3.11
CA SER A 233 23.59 -9.18 2.34
C SER A 233 23.23 -9.01 0.87
N GLY A 234 23.77 -7.99 0.20
CA GLY A 234 23.51 -7.69 -1.20
C GLY A 234 22.13 -7.05 -1.40
N THR A 235 21.19 -7.80 -1.91
CA THR A 235 19.79 -7.37 -2.04
C THR A 235 19.17 -7.08 -0.67
N LYS A 236 18.39 -6.02 -0.58
CA LYS A 236 17.63 -5.62 0.62
C LYS A 236 16.14 -5.69 0.33
N ASP A 237 15.39 -6.27 1.24
CA ASP A 237 13.94 -6.29 1.20
C ASP A 237 13.40 -5.62 2.46
N TYR A 238 13.30 -4.28 2.39
CA TYR A 238 13.01 -3.48 3.58
C TYR A 238 11.58 -3.65 4.10
N GLN A 239 10.63 -4.09 3.24
CA GLN A 239 9.25 -4.41 3.64
C GLN A 239 9.15 -5.73 4.40
N HIS A 240 10.04 -6.70 4.09
CA HIS A 240 9.89 -8.12 4.38
C HIS A 240 10.28 -8.52 5.79
N PHE A 241 9.35 -9.14 6.48
CA PHE A 241 9.58 -9.86 7.74
C PHE A 241 9.14 -11.31 7.57
N SER A 242 9.96 -12.27 8.00
CA SER A 242 9.60 -13.69 7.89
C SER A 242 10.14 -14.54 9.03
N SER A 243 9.50 -15.69 9.24
CA SER A 243 9.88 -16.65 10.29
C SER A 243 11.26 -17.27 10.09
N THR A 244 11.79 -17.22 8.89
CA THR A 244 13.15 -17.73 8.56
C THR A 244 14.16 -16.60 8.42
N GLY A 245 13.73 -15.34 8.41
CA GLY A 245 14.56 -14.19 8.10
C GLY A 245 14.89 -14.06 6.60
N ARG A 246 14.24 -14.88 5.74
CA ARG A 246 14.45 -14.93 4.29
C ARG A 246 13.11 -15.00 3.55
#